data_652668eb7f7208dc3c27a347db43b639
#
_entry.id   652668eb7f7208dc3c27a347db43b639
#
_cell.length_a   1.000
_cell.length_b   1.000
_cell.length_c   1.000
_cell.angle_alpha   90.00
_cell.angle_beta   90.00
_cell.angle_gamma   90.00
#
_symmetry.space_group_name_H-M   'P 1'
#
loop_
_entity.id
_entity.type
_entity.pdbx_description
1 polymer ?
#
loop_
_entity_poly.entity_id
_entity_poly.type
_entity_poly.pdbx_seq_one_letter_code
_entity_poly.pdbx_strand_id
1 'polypeptide(L)'
;FQPDFVVDAFEPGTETGGSDGNGRGLRYLEWRWVPDSKTDMYVTDMAYLLRDESGAAKVIHDRHFMGLFPRTVWLELISAVGFKPLKVPYEHSSYSDTGHEVFLGLRPLADGEA
;
A
#
# COMPACT_ATOMS: atom_id res chain seq x y z
N PHE A 1 -2.88 11.89 1.58
CA PHE A 1 -2.16 10.61 1.65
C PHE A 1 -2.96 9.48 1.01
N GLN A 2 -2.26 8.42 0.71
CA GLN A 2 -2.87 7.24 0.09
C GLN A 2 -2.36 5.99 0.82
N PRO A 3 -3.20 5.30 1.59
CA PRO A 3 -2.84 3.98 2.09
C PRO A 3 -2.80 2.98 0.92
N ASP A 4 -1.96 1.97 1.02
CA ASP A 4 -1.90 0.93 -0.02
C ASP A 4 -3.23 0.21 -0.16
N PHE A 5 -3.88 -0.07 0.97
CA PHE A 5 -5.21 -0.66 0.98
C PHE A 5 -6.04 -0.11 2.14
N VAL A 6 -7.34 -0.04 1.91
CA VAL A 6 -8.35 0.06 2.98
C VAL A 6 -9.06 -1.28 3.09
N VAL A 7 -9.66 -1.56 4.26
CA VAL A 7 -10.40 -2.82 4.47
C VAL A 7 -11.45 -3.05 3.38
N ASP A 8 -12.12 -1.97 2.98
CA ASP A 8 -13.21 -2.00 2.00
C ASP A 8 -12.79 -2.52 0.62
N ALA A 9 -11.50 -2.40 0.29
CA ALA A 9 -10.95 -2.77 -1.02
C ALA A 9 -9.81 -3.78 -0.95
N PHE A 10 -9.47 -4.28 0.23
CA PHE A 10 -8.37 -5.23 0.38
C PHE A 10 -8.74 -6.61 -0.14
N GLU A 11 -7.83 -7.20 -0.92
CA GLU A 11 -7.91 -8.58 -1.35
C GLU A 11 -6.57 -9.28 -1.06
N PRO A 12 -6.59 -10.44 -0.36
CA PRO A 12 -5.39 -11.26 -0.27
C PRO A 12 -4.99 -11.73 -1.66
N GLY A 13 -3.72 -11.92 -1.88
CA GLY A 13 -3.27 -12.34 -3.20
C GLY A 13 -1.78 -12.48 -3.32
N THR A 14 -1.35 -12.81 -4.51
CA THR A 14 0.04 -13.05 -4.86
C THR A 14 0.37 -12.28 -6.13
N GLU A 15 1.51 -11.61 -6.13
CA GLU A 15 2.03 -10.91 -7.28
C GLU A 15 3.49 -11.28 -7.51
N THR A 16 3.92 -11.24 -8.77
CA THR A 16 5.30 -11.49 -9.14
C THR A 16 5.81 -10.37 -10.04
N GLY A 17 7.10 -10.19 -10.03
CA GLY A 17 7.74 -9.20 -10.89
C GLY A 17 9.24 -9.38 -10.94
N GLY A 18 9.91 -8.47 -11.63
CA GLY A 18 11.34 -8.51 -11.75
C GLY A 18 11.91 -7.31 -12.47
N SER A 19 13.23 -7.20 -12.39
CA SER A 19 13.99 -6.16 -13.04
C SER A 19 15.39 -6.67 -13.34
N ASP A 20 15.92 -6.29 -14.47
CA ASP A 20 17.27 -6.65 -14.89
C ASP A 20 18.05 -5.37 -15.27
N GLY A 21 19.34 -5.35 -14.96
CA GLY A 21 20.20 -4.23 -15.33
C GLY A 21 21.62 -4.44 -14.88
N ASN A 22 22.59 -3.94 -15.66
CA ASN A 22 24.03 -4.00 -15.35
C ASN A 22 24.55 -5.42 -15.10
N GLY A 23 24.03 -6.42 -15.81
CA GLY A 23 24.40 -7.82 -15.63
C GLY A 23 23.81 -8.49 -14.40
N ARG A 24 22.93 -7.80 -13.66
CA ARG A 24 22.26 -8.29 -12.46
C ARG A 24 20.78 -8.51 -12.74
N GLY A 25 20.17 -9.34 -11.94
CA GLY A 25 18.73 -9.60 -12.05
C GLY A 25 18.06 -9.80 -10.72
N LEU A 26 16.78 -9.46 -10.70
CA LEU A 26 15.89 -9.63 -9.55
C LEU A 26 14.58 -10.24 -10.03
N ARG A 27 14.09 -11.23 -9.30
CA ARG A 27 12.72 -11.72 -9.41
C ARG A 27 12.12 -11.73 -8.03
N TYR A 28 10.82 -11.41 -7.91
CA TYR A 28 10.17 -11.45 -6.62
C TYR A 28 8.81 -12.11 -6.71
N LEU A 29 8.40 -12.66 -5.56
CA LEU A 29 7.07 -13.11 -5.24
C LEU A 29 6.58 -12.32 -4.05
N GLU A 30 5.43 -11.67 -4.17
CA GLU A 30 4.75 -10.98 -3.08
C GLU A 30 3.49 -11.76 -2.73
N TRP A 31 3.30 -12.03 -1.44
CA TRP A 31 2.12 -12.68 -0.93
C TRP A 31 1.50 -11.82 0.18
N ARG A 32 0.29 -11.32 -0.07
CA ARG A 32 -0.49 -10.54 0.88
C ARG A 32 -1.54 -11.41 1.52
N TRP A 33 -1.60 -11.41 2.84
CA TRP A 33 -2.55 -12.23 3.59
C TRP A 33 -2.86 -11.60 4.94
N VAL A 34 -4.01 -11.98 5.53
CA VAL A 34 -4.44 -11.51 6.84
C VAL A 34 -4.25 -12.64 7.85
N PRO A 35 -3.38 -12.44 8.86
CA PRO A 35 -3.10 -13.49 9.85
C PRO A 35 -4.27 -13.76 10.79
N ASP A 36 -5.09 -12.74 11.06
CA ASP A 36 -6.27 -12.84 11.89
C ASP A 36 -7.28 -11.79 11.42
N SER A 37 -8.50 -12.22 11.15
CA SER A 37 -9.57 -11.33 10.68
C SER A 37 -10.00 -10.25 11.68
N LYS A 38 -9.54 -10.36 12.93
CA LYS A 38 -9.82 -9.39 13.99
C LYS A 38 -8.73 -8.34 14.16
N THR A 39 -7.64 -8.44 13.41
CA THR A 39 -6.53 -7.48 13.49
C THR A 39 -6.68 -6.39 12.45
N ASP A 40 -6.20 -5.19 12.81
CA ASP A 40 -6.16 -4.03 11.89
C ASP A 40 -4.88 -4.06 11.06
N MET A 41 -4.51 -5.24 10.54
CA MET A 41 -3.28 -5.39 9.79
C MET A 41 -3.37 -6.50 8.75
N TYR A 42 -2.53 -6.39 7.74
CA TYR A 42 -2.21 -7.49 6.84
C TYR A 42 -0.70 -7.69 6.79
N VAL A 43 -0.29 -8.84 6.32
CA VAL A 43 1.13 -9.19 6.16
C VAL A 43 1.44 -9.25 4.68
N THR A 44 2.59 -8.68 4.31
CA THR A 44 3.18 -8.87 3.00
C THR A 44 4.48 -9.64 3.17
N ASP A 45 4.49 -10.88 2.70
CA ASP A 45 5.71 -11.67 2.57
C ASP A 45 6.32 -11.46 1.19
N MET A 46 7.61 -11.15 1.14
CA MET A 46 8.35 -10.97 -0.08
C MET A 46 9.47 -12.01 -0.16
N ALA A 47 9.52 -12.75 -1.25
CA ALA A 47 10.65 -13.61 -1.57
C ALA A 47 11.35 -13.04 -2.79
N TYR A 48 12.65 -12.74 -2.63
CA TYR A 48 13.48 -12.21 -3.70
C TYR A 48 14.50 -13.25 -4.16
N LEU A 49 14.60 -13.42 -5.45
CA LEU A 49 15.71 -14.14 -6.05
C LEU A 49 16.61 -13.10 -6.75
N LEU A 50 17.80 -12.95 -6.22
CA LEU A 50 18.80 -12.01 -6.74
C LEU A 50 19.87 -12.78 -7.49
N ARG A 51 20.28 -12.28 -8.64
CA ARG A 51 21.38 -12.84 -9.41
C ARG A 51 22.41 -11.75 -9.67
N ASP A 52 23.67 -12.03 -9.35
CA ASP A 52 24.76 -11.10 -9.60
C ASP A 52 25.36 -11.30 -11.00
N GLU A 53 26.37 -10.49 -11.32
CA GLU A 53 27.05 -10.52 -12.62
C GLU A 53 27.74 -11.86 -12.93
N SER A 54 28.12 -12.63 -11.90
CA SER A 54 28.75 -13.95 -12.08
C SER A 54 27.72 -15.05 -12.34
N GLY A 55 26.42 -14.75 -12.20
CA GLY A 55 25.35 -15.73 -12.30
C GLY A 55 25.02 -16.41 -10.98
N ALA A 56 25.70 -16.04 -9.88
CA ALA A 56 25.38 -16.57 -8.56
C ALA A 56 24.03 -16.02 -8.08
N ALA A 57 23.21 -16.90 -7.52
CA ALA A 57 21.87 -16.56 -7.05
C ALA A 57 21.76 -16.60 -5.53
N LYS A 58 20.96 -15.70 -4.99
CA LYS A 58 20.70 -15.56 -3.56
C LYS A 58 19.19 -15.37 -3.34
N VAL A 59 18.65 -16.03 -2.32
CA VAL A 59 17.25 -15.89 -1.93
C VAL A 59 17.18 -15.09 -0.64
N ILE A 60 16.28 -14.08 -0.63
CA ILE A 60 16.01 -13.25 0.56
C ILE A 60 14.51 -13.28 0.82
N HIS A 61 14.13 -13.50 2.05
CA HIS A 61 12.77 -13.32 2.53
C HIS A 61 12.68 -12.03 3.36
N ASP A 62 11.64 -11.26 3.10
CA ASP A 62 11.32 -10.06 3.87
C ASP A 62 9.84 -10.09 4.22
N ARG A 63 9.50 -9.59 5.41
CA ARG A 63 8.12 -9.55 5.87
C ARG A 63 7.77 -8.17 6.39
N HIS A 64 6.67 -7.63 5.89
CA HIS A 64 6.15 -6.34 6.31
C HIS A 64 4.78 -6.50 6.97
N PHE A 65 4.60 -5.82 8.09
CA PHE A 65 3.31 -5.70 8.74
C PHE A 65 2.71 -4.36 8.36
N MET A 66 1.56 -4.39 7.71
CA MET A 66 0.91 -3.21 7.15
C MET A 66 -0.41 -2.95 7.88
N GLY A 67 -0.65 -1.68 8.23
CA GLY A 67 -1.95 -1.30 8.78
C GLY A 67 -3.06 -1.46 7.76
N LEU A 68 -4.20 -1.97 8.21
CA LEU A 68 -5.37 -2.17 7.37
C LEU A 68 -6.60 -1.68 8.11
N PHE A 69 -7.11 -0.52 7.69
CA PHE A 69 -8.21 0.16 8.37
C PHE A 69 -9.36 0.41 7.40
N PRO A 70 -10.61 0.45 7.91
CA PRO A 70 -11.74 0.87 7.09
C PRO A 70 -11.57 2.30 6.59
N ARG A 71 -12.16 2.59 5.44
CA ARG A 71 -12.20 3.94 4.86
C ARG A 71 -12.72 4.98 5.85
N THR A 72 -13.75 4.63 6.60
CA THR A 72 -14.37 5.52 7.60
C THR A 72 -13.40 5.92 8.70
N VAL A 73 -12.50 5.02 9.12
CA VAL A 73 -11.50 5.33 10.16
C VAL A 73 -10.55 6.43 9.69
N TRP A 74 -10.09 6.38 8.45
CA TRP A 74 -9.24 7.43 7.89
C TRP A 74 -9.93 8.78 7.88
N LEU A 75 -11.20 8.80 7.45
CA LEU A 75 -12.00 10.04 7.40
C LEU A 75 -12.26 10.60 8.81
N GLU A 76 -12.57 9.74 9.75
CA GLU A 76 -12.79 10.14 11.15
C GLU A 76 -11.54 10.71 11.80
N LEU A 77 -10.37 10.10 11.55
CA LEU A 77 -9.11 10.59 12.11
C LEU A 77 -8.71 11.95 11.53
N ILE A 78 -8.92 12.16 10.23
CA ILE A 78 -8.67 13.45 9.60
C ILE A 78 -9.55 14.52 10.23
N SER A 79 -10.83 14.22 10.44
CA SER A 79 -11.76 15.11 11.10
C SER A 79 -11.37 15.39 12.56
N ALA A 80 -10.97 14.36 13.29
CA ALA A 80 -10.63 14.46 14.71
C ALA A 80 -9.42 15.37 14.98
N VAL A 81 -8.48 15.47 14.03
CA VAL A 81 -7.32 16.37 14.15
C VAL A 81 -7.57 17.77 13.59
N GLY A 82 -8.82 18.09 13.23
CA GLY A 82 -9.24 19.45 12.87
C GLY A 82 -9.26 19.76 11.38
N PHE A 83 -9.11 18.78 10.50
CA PHE A 83 -9.23 18.97 9.06
C PHE A 83 -10.60 18.54 8.56
N LYS A 84 -11.04 19.15 7.47
CA LYS A 84 -12.24 18.68 6.76
C LYS A 84 -11.83 17.49 5.88
N PRO A 85 -12.37 16.30 6.12
CA PRO A 85 -11.96 15.12 5.36
C PRO A 85 -12.61 15.09 3.98
N LEU A 86 -11.85 14.61 2.99
CA LEU A 86 -12.31 14.40 1.64
C LEU A 86 -11.61 13.17 1.07
N LYS A 87 -12.37 12.36 0.35
CA LYS A 87 -11.86 11.18 -0.34
C LYS A 87 -12.05 11.40 -1.84
N VAL A 88 -11.00 11.14 -2.61
CA VAL A 88 -11.05 11.17 -4.07
C VAL A 88 -10.52 9.87 -4.64
N PRO A 89 -11.11 9.34 -5.72
CA PRO A 89 -10.53 8.18 -6.38
C PRO A 89 -9.18 8.56 -7.00
N TYR A 90 -8.25 7.61 -6.97
CA TYR A 90 -6.94 7.79 -7.58
C TYR A 90 -6.80 6.83 -8.75
N GLU A 91 -6.65 7.41 -9.94
CA GLU A 91 -6.39 6.65 -11.16
C GLU A 91 -4.94 6.85 -11.58
N HIS A 92 -4.26 5.74 -11.78
CA HIS A 92 -2.89 5.75 -12.28
C HIS A 92 -2.76 4.65 -13.33
N SER A 93 -1.99 4.92 -14.39
CA SER A 93 -1.82 3.98 -15.51
C SER A 93 -1.29 2.60 -15.08
N SER A 94 -0.57 2.54 -13.96
CA SER A 94 -0.04 1.30 -13.37
C SER A 94 -1.02 0.59 -12.44
N TYR A 95 -2.15 1.22 -12.10
CA TYR A 95 -3.12 0.72 -11.13
C TYR A 95 -4.51 0.68 -11.77
N SER A 96 -4.67 -0.11 -12.82
CA SER A 96 -5.98 -0.26 -13.43
C SER A 96 -6.95 -0.93 -12.45
N ASP A 97 -8.07 -0.28 -12.19
CA ASP A 97 -9.22 -0.80 -11.45
C ASP A 97 -8.88 -1.39 -10.07
N THR A 98 -8.11 -0.67 -9.28
CA THR A 98 -7.62 -1.17 -8.00
C THR A 98 -8.37 -0.67 -6.79
N GLY A 99 -9.32 0.24 -6.95
CA GLY A 99 -10.01 0.85 -5.81
C GLY A 99 -9.12 1.70 -4.91
N HIS A 100 -7.98 2.15 -5.41
CA HIS A 100 -7.11 3.08 -4.68
C HIS A 100 -7.78 4.43 -4.50
N GLU A 101 -7.62 5.00 -3.33
CA GLU A 101 -8.21 6.28 -2.97
C GLU A 101 -7.17 7.18 -2.33
N VAL A 102 -7.30 8.48 -2.59
CA VAL A 102 -6.51 9.50 -1.93
C VAL A 102 -7.38 10.18 -0.87
N PHE A 103 -6.86 10.27 0.34
CA PHE A 103 -7.51 10.96 1.44
C PHE A 103 -6.89 12.34 1.61
N LEU A 104 -7.74 13.36 1.66
CA LEU A 104 -7.33 14.75 1.80
C LEU A 104 -7.88 15.31 3.10
N GLY A 105 -7.07 16.10 3.79
CA GLY A 105 -7.50 16.92 4.89
C GLY A 105 -7.42 18.39 4.48
N LEU A 106 -8.55 19.07 4.37
CA LEU A 106 -8.60 20.47 4.05
C LEU A 106 -8.59 21.30 5.34
N ARG A 107 -7.70 22.26 5.42
CA ARG A 107 -7.70 23.19 6.54
C ARG A 107 -8.93 24.09 6.47
N PRO A 108 -9.76 24.13 7.52
CA PRO A 108 -10.87 25.07 7.56
C PRO A 108 -10.37 26.51 7.48
N LEU A 109 -11.14 27.38 6.84
CA LEU A 109 -10.85 28.81 6.86
C LEU A 109 -11.11 29.37 8.25
N ALA A 110 -10.24 30.27 8.71
CA ALA A 110 -10.50 31.03 9.92
C ALA A 110 -11.60 32.06 9.66
N ASP A 111 -12.28 32.51 10.74
CA ASP A 111 -13.29 33.57 10.64
C ASP A 111 -12.68 34.81 9.99
N GLY A 112 -13.29 35.28 8.91
CA GLY A 112 -12.81 36.43 8.15
C GLY A 112 -11.83 36.12 7.01
N GLU A 113 -11.44 34.85 6.80
CA GLU A 113 -10.69 34.43 5.62
C GLU A 113 -11.66 34.19 4.45
N ALA A 114 -11.27 34.67 3.29
CA ALA A 114 -12.05 34.50 2.07
C ALA A 114 -11.55 33.33 1.23
#